data_215edd4459d050c6453ee097dc88fdb2
#
_entry.id   215edd4459d050c6453ee097dc88fdb2
#
_cell.length_a   1.000
_cell.length_b   1.000
_cell.length_c   1.000
_cell.angle_alpha   90.00
_cell.angle_beta   90.00
_cell.angle_gamma   90.00
#
_symmetry.space_group_name_H-M   'P 1'
#
loop_
_entity.id
_entity.type
_entity.pdbx_description
1 polymer ?
#
loop_
_entity_poly.entity_id
_entity_poly.type
_entity_poly.pdbx_seq_one_letter_code
_entity_poly.pdbx_strand_id
1 'polypeptide(L)'
;MSVPTQHYDAPGNQMIDIEQPVVRRILDGLPVGTALDAACGTGRHTAYLRELGHEVIGVDASPDMLAQARKRLPDVDFHEADLHRLPLPDRSVDTVVCALALTHVPDLVPVLAEFARVLRPGGSLVVSDAHLLASYLRPALARRPGPDGRPSLLAEYHRPLSAYLAAALPLGFQVRQCEEPRRPPRSLAPDTAPDPLPADMSWELLHWCPEASAAALDDSPVAVIWHFQLDGVRNG
;
A
#
# COMPACT_ATOMS: atom_id res chain seq x y z
N MET A 1 1.62 17.41 -6.84
CA MET A 1 2.96 17.07 -7.37
C MET A 1 2.86 15.70 -7.99
N SER A 2 2.95 15.58 -9.31
CA SER A 2 2.77 14.29 -9.99
C SER A 2 4.03 13.44 -9.87
N VAL A 3 3.86 12.23 -9.40
CA VAL A 3 4.87 11.17 -9.44
C VAL A 3 4.94 10.65 -10.88
N PRO A 4 6.14 10.37 -11.45
CA PRO A 4 6.21 9.69 -12.74
C PRO A 4 5.53 8.33 -12.64
N THR A 5 4.34 8.25 -13.18
CA THR A 5 3.40 7.12 -13.04
C THR A 5 3.87 5.88 -13.82
N GLN A 6 4.77 6.07 -14.79
CA GLN A 6 5.18 5.03 -15.75
C GLN A 6 6.00 3.89 -15.15
N HIS A 7 6.51 4.02 -13.93
CA HIS A 7 7.36 3.01 -13.29
C HIS A 7 6.75 2.39 -12.03
N TYR A 8 5.57 2.83 -11.61
CA TYR A 8 4.98 2.32 -10.36
C TYR A 8 4.61 0.83 -10.49
N ASP A 9 3.96 0.45 -11.57
CA ASP A 9 3.57 -0.93 -11.88
C ASP A 9 4.61 -1.66 -12.77
N ALA A 10 5.84 -1.14 -12.86
CA ALA A 10 6.86 -1.78 -13.69
C ALA A 10 7.24 -3.16 -13.12
N PRO A 11 7.47 -4.15 -13.98
CA PRO A 11 7.97 -5.45 -13.56
C PRO A 11 9.26 -5.32 -12.72
N GLY A 12 9.36 -6.09 -11.63
CA GLY A 12 10.52 -6.05 -10.73
C GLY A 12 10.41 -5.04 -9.59
N ASN A 13 9.25 -4.42 -9.38
CA ASN A 13 8.97 -3.71 -8.14
C ASN A 13 8.75 -4.74 -7.01
N GLN A 14 9.84 -5.04 -6.27
CA GLN A 14 9.84 -6.05 -5.21
C GLN A 14 8.74 -5.84 -4.16
N MET A 15 8.34 -4.61 -3.87
CA MET A 15 7.25 -4.33 -2.93
C MET A 15 5.94 -4.89 -3.45
N ILE A 16 5.62 -4.63 -4.72
CA ILE A 16 4.40 -5.13 -5.37
C ILE A 16 4.47 -6.66 -5.53
N ASP A 17 5.62 -7.19 -5.96
CA ASP A 17 5.80 -8.63 -6.17
C ASP A 17 5.57 -9.44 -4.88
N ILE A 18 5.89 -8.88 -3.72
CA ILE A 18 5.73 -9.52 -2.41
C ILE A 18 4.34 -9.26 -1.82
N GLU A 19 3.82 -8.04 -1.95
CA GLU A 19 2.54 -7.62 -1.38
C GLU A 19 1.34 -8.23 -2.12
N GLN A 20 1.34 -8.13 -3.44
CA GLN A 20 0.19 -8.45 -4.28
C GLN A 20 -0.36 -9.88 -4.12
N PRO A 21 0.46 -10.94 -4.04
CA PRO A 21 -0.06 -12.30 -3.85
C PRO A 21 -0.85 -12.47 -2.55
N VAL A 22 -0.42 -11.78 -1.49
CA VAL A 22 -1.08 -11.86 -0.18
C VAL A 22 -2.40 -11.10 -0.20
N VAL A 23 -2.41 -9.87 -0.72
CA VAL A 23 -3.65 -9.08 -0.87
C VAL A 23 -4.66 -9.84 -1.74
N ARG A 24 -4.25 -10.37 -2.88
CA ARG A 24 -5.15 -11.15 -3.76
C ARG A 24 -5.75 -12.34 -3.06
N ARG A 25 -4.95 -13.13 -2.33
CA ARG A 25 -5.45 -14.28 -1.57
C ARG A 25 -6.49 -13.89 -0.54
N ILE A 26 -6.35 -12.74 0.12
CA ILE A 26 -7.38 -12.23 1.04
C ILE A 26 -8.64 -11.88 0.25
N LEU A 27 -8.51 -11.15 -0.86
CA LEU A 27 -9.64 -10.74 -1.68
C LEU A 27 -10.40 -11.92 -2.28
N ASP A 28 -9.70 -12.99 -2.70
CA ASP A 28 -10.31 -14.22 -3.21
C ASP A 28 -11.27 -14.89 -2.20
N GLY A 29 -11.02 -14.68 -0.91
CA GLY A 29 -11.85 -15.21 0.17
C GLY A 29 -13.04 -14.33 0.56
N LEU A 30 -13.18 -13.14 -0.03
CA LEU A 30 -14.27 -12.22 0.33
C LEU A 30 -15.50 -12.42 -0.55
N PRO A 31 -16.70 -12.19 -0.01
CA PRO A 31 -17.93 -12.18 -0.79
C PRO A 31 -17.90 -11.09 -1.88
N VAL A 32 -18.33 -11.44 -3.08
CA VAL A 32 -18.49 -10.47 -4.17
C VAL A 32 -19.58 -9.45 -3.84
N GLY A 33 -19.33 -8.18 -4.10
CA GLY A 33 -20.24 -7.07 -3.83
C GLY A 33 -19.69 -5.75 -4.39
N THR A 34 -20.07 -4.63 -3.80
CA THR A 34 -19.52 -3.31 -4.15
C THR A 34 -18.18 -3.12 -3.45
N ALA A 35 -17.12 -2.79 -4.19
CA ALA A 35 -15.78 -2.57 -3.65
C ALA A 35 -15.25 -1.17 -3.95
N LEU A 36 -14.60 -0.56 -2.97
CA LEU A 36 -13.82 0.66 -3.12
C LEU A 36 -12.33 0.31 -3.18
N ASP A 37 -11.66 0.73 -4.25
CA ASP A 37 -10.19 0.79 -4.32
C ASP A 37 -9.76 2.21 -3.92
N ALA A 38 -9.37 2.39 -2.68
CA ALA A 38 -9.00 3.66 -2.07
C ALA A 38 -7.50 3.93 -2.25
N ALA A 39 -7.14 5.06 -2.86
CA ALA A 39 -5.83 5.35 -3.43
C ALA A 39 -5.46 4.34 -4.53
N CYS A 40 -6.36 4.20 -5.49
CA CYS A 40 -6.31 3.16 -6.52
C CYS A 40 -5.11 3.29 -7.48
N GLY A 41 -4.45 4.44 -7.52
CA GLY A 41 -3.32 4.69 -8.40
C GLY A 41 -3.67 4.46 -9.87
N THR A 42 -2.94 3.57 -10.53
CA THR A 42 -3.16 3.17 -11.93
C THR A 42 -4.25 2.09 -12.11
N GLY A 43 -4.95 1.72 -11.04
CA GLY A 43 -6.04 0.74 -11.06
C GLY A 43 -5.60 -0.72 -11.00
N ARG A 44 -4.48 -1.03 -10.36
CA ARG A 44 -3.96 -2.40 -10.24
C ARG A 44 -4.92 -3.32 -9.48
N HIS A 45 -5.36 -2.91 -8.30
CA HIS A 45 -6.33 -3.66 -7.51
C HIS A 45 -7.75 -3.49 -8.03
N THR A 46 -8.08 -2.34 -8.61
CA THR A 46 -9.36 -2.13 -9.32
C THR A 46 -9.59 -3.19 -10.39
N ALA A 47 -8.56 -3.45 -11.23
CA ALA A 47 -8.64 -4.49 -12.26
C ALA A 47 -8.90 -5.87 -11.65
N TYR A 48 -8.17 -6.22 -10.60
CA TYR A 48 -8.32 -7.51 -9.95
C TYR A 48 -9.69 -7.70 -9.27
N LEU A 49 -10.17 -6.69 -8.57
CA LEU A 49 -11.52 -6.73 -7.97
C LEU A 49 -12.61 -6.92 -9.03
N ARG A 50 -12.46 -6.31 -10.21
CA ARG A 50 -13.37 -6.55 -11.34
C ARG A 50 -13.29 -7.99 -11.87
N GLU A 51 -12.08 -8.55 -11.98
CA GLU A 51 -11.88 -9.96 -12.37
C GLU A 51 -12.60 -10.92 -11.41
N LEU A 52 -12.65 -10.57 -10.12
CA LEU A 52 -13.41 -11.31 -9.11
C LEU A 52 -14.93 -11.10 -9.19
N GLY A 53 -15.41 -10.17 -10.00
CA GLY A 53 -16.83 -9.88 -10.21
C GLY A 53 -17.41 -8.79 -9.31
N HIS A 54 -16.58 -8.02 -8.60
CA HIS A 54 -17.06 -6.87 -7.84
C HIS A 54 -17.50 -5.72 -8.73
N GLU A 55 -18.51 -4.96 -8.27
CA GLU A 55 -18.76 -3.59 -8.75
C GLU A 55 -17.74 -2.67 -8.08
N VAL A 56 -16.85 -2.04 -8.87
CA VAL A 56 -15.68 -1.35 -8.30
C VAL A 56 -15.75 0.13 -8.55
N ILE A 57 -15.46 0.90 -7.50
CA ILE A 57 -15.25 2.34 -7.52
C ILE A 57 -13.79 2.59 -7.18
N GLY A 58 -13.09 3.41 -7.97
CA GLY A 58 -11.71 3.80 -7.70
C GLY A 58 -11.62 5.25 -7.21
N VAL A 59 -10.82 5.50 -6.19
CA VAL A 59 -10.55 6.85 -5.68
C VAL A 59 -9.06 7.08 -5.56
N ASP A 60 -8.55 8.21 -6.07
CA ASP A 60 -7.17 8.63 -5.90
C ASP A 60 -7.08 10.17 -5.88
N ALA A 61 -6.10 10.73 -5.19
CA ALA A 61 -5.87 12.16 -5.15
C ALA A 61 -5.03 12.67 -6.34
N SER A 62 -4.46 11.78 -7.14
CA SER A 62 -3.59 12.11 -8.27
C SER A 62 -4.34 12.04 -9.60
N PRO A 63 -4.61 13.16 -10.27
CA PRO A 63 -5.24 13.15 -11.58
C PRO A 63 -4.43 12.39 -12.64
N ASP A 64 -3.10 12.38 -12.54
CA ASP A 64 -2.23 11.65 -13.45
C ASP A 64 -2.35 10.14 -13.29
N MET A 65 -2.50 9.65 -12.05
CA MET A 65 -2.78 8.24 -11.77
C MET A 65 -4.15 7.85 -12.30
N LEU A 66 -5.17 8.66 -12.02
CA LEU A 66 -6.53 8.42 -12.52
C LEU A 66 -6.62 8.44 -14.04
N ALA A 67 -5.84 9.28 -14.71
CA ALA A 67 -5.79 9.29 -16.18
C ALA A 67 -5.31 7.93 -16.74
N GLN A 68 -4.36 7.27 -16.06
CA GLN A 68 -3.90 5.94 -16.46
C GLN A 68 -4.93 4.86 -16.08
N ALA A 69 -5.51 4.95 -14.89
CA ALA A 69 -6.56 4.03 -14.45
C ALA A 69 -7.76 4.05 -15.42
N ARG A 70 -8.24 5.23 -15.81
CA ARG A 70 -9.32 5.39 -16.79
C ARG A 70 -8.98 4.85 -18.17
N LYS A 71 -7.71 5.00 -18.60
CA LYS A 71 -7.25 4.42 -19.85
C LYS A 71 -7.23 2.89 -19.81
N ARG A 72 -6.85 2.32 -18.68
CA ARG A 72 -6.78 0.87 -18.44
C ARG A 72 -8.16 0.24 -18.28
N LEU A 73 -9.06 0.95 -17.59
CA LEU A 73 -10.37 0.46 -17.17
C LEU A 73 -11.44 1.54 -17.45
N PRO A 74 -11.81 1.75 -18.74
CA PRO A 74 -12.68 2.85 -19.14
C PRO A 74 -14.10 2.76 -18.57
N ASP A 75 -14.54 1.56 -18.17
CA ASP A 75 -15.88 1.29 -17.66
C ASP A 75 -15.99 1.38 -16.12
N VAL A 76 -14.89 1.75 -15.42
CA VAL A 76 -14.89 1.89 -13.97
C VAL A 76 -15.12 3.35 -13.60
N ASP A 77 -15.92 3.56 -12.56
CA ASP A 77 -16.13 4.88 -11.99
C ASP A 77 -14.93 5.31 -11.12
N PHE A 78 -14.21 6.33 -11.59
CA PHE A 78 -13.02 6.86 -10.91
C PHE A 78 -13.25 8.29 -10.48
N HIS A 79 -13.02 8.57 -9.17
CA HIS A 79 -13.16 9.87 -8.57
C HIS A 79 -11.82 10.43 -8.09
N GLU A 80 -11.56 11.70 -8.36
CA GLU A 80 -10.47 12.44 -7.73
C GLU A 80 -10.92 12.91 -6.35
N ALA A 81 -10.33 12.36 -5.30
CA ALA A 81 -10.63 12.73 -3.91
C ALA A 81 -9.51 12.36 -2.95
N ASP A 82 -9.53 13.02 -1.79
CA ASP A 82 -8.66 12.72 -0.66
C ASP A 82 -9.29 11.62 0.22
N LEU A 83 -8.46 10.73 0.77
CA LEU A 83 -8.90 9.65 1.66
C LEU A 83 -9.55 10.14 2.95
N HIS A 84 -9.29 11.38 3.36
CA HIS A 84 -9.92 12.01 4.51
C HIS A 84 -11.39 12.40 4.25
N ARG A 85 -11.83 12.39 2.99
CA ARG A 85 -13.20 12.73 2.60
C ARG A 85 -13.58 12.00 1.30
N LEU A 86 -14.09 10.81 1.44
CA LEU A 86 -14.52 10.00 0.30
C LEU A 86 -15.85 10.49 -0.28
N PRO A 87 -15.98 10.58 -1.63
CA PRO A 87 -17.18 11.03 -2.31
C PRO A 87 -18.24 9.92 -2.40
N LEU A 88 -18.41 9.15 -1.33
CA LEU A 88 -19.30 8.01 -1.26
C LEU A 88 -20.29 8.16 -0.09
N PRO A 89 -21.52 7.66 -0.25
CA PRO A 89 -22.49 7.61 0.85
C PRO A 89 -22.02 6.71 1.99
N ASP A 90 -22.60 6.91 3.17
CA ASP A 90 -22.42 6.00 4.30
C ASP A 90 -22.92 4.60 3.93
N ARG A 91 -22.22 3.56 4.37
CA ARG A 91 -22.61 2.16 4.21
C ARG A 91 -22.94 1.79 2.76
N SER A 92 -22.13 2.24 1.83
CA SER A 92 -22.35 2.04 0.39
C SER A 92 -21.54 0.90 -0.21
N VAL A 93 -20.46 0.45 0.46
CA VAL A 93 -19.56 -0.58 -0.06
C VAL A 93 -19.42 -1.75 0.90
N ASP A 94 -19.13 -2.95 0.35
CA ASP A 94 -18.93 -4.19 1.10
C ASP A 94 -17.45 -4.42 1.42
N THR A 95 -16.57 -3.93 0.54
CA THR A 95 -15.12 -4.08 0.67
C THR A 95 -14.42 -2.75 0.37
N VAL A 96 -13.43 -2.41 1.20
CA VAL A 96 -12.46 -1.35 0.94
C VAL A 96 -11.07 -1.97 0.83
N VAL A 97 -10.34 -1.64 -0.24
CA VAL A 97 -8.92 -1.94 -0.40
C VAL A 97 -8.16 -0.63 -0.39
N CYS A 98 -7.08 -0.56 0.40
CA CYS A 98 -6.16 0.57 0.39
C CYS A 98 -4.73 0.03 0.43
N ALA A 99 -4.05 0.04 -0.70
CA ALA A 99 -2.77 -0.65 -0.88
C ALA A 99 -1.61 0.32 -1.07
N LEU A 100 -0.58 0.17 -0.21
CA LEU A 100 0.70 0.91 -0.27
C LEU A 100 0.53 2.45 -0.27
N ALA A 101 -0.49 2.96 0.40
CA ALA A 101 -0.84 4.37 0.38
C ALA A 101 -0.79 5.04 1.76
N LEU A 102 -1.16 4.33 2.82
CA LEU A 102 -1.27 4.94 4.15
C LEU A 102 0.09 5.37 4.71
N THR A 103 1.20 4.80 4.24
CA THR A 103 2.55 5.29 4.56
C THR A 103 2.74 6.78 4.24
N HIS A 104 1.96 7.33 3.31
CA HIS A 104 2.01 8.75 2.92
C HIS A 104 1.02 9.65 3.67
N VAL A 105 0.19 9.07 4.53
CA VAL A 105 -0.84 9.79 5.29
C VAL A 105 -0.32 10.11 6.71
N PRO A 106 -0.33 11.36 7.17
CA PRO A 106 0.23 11.71 8.49
C PRO A 106 -0.57 11.14 9.67
N ASP A 107 -1.90 11.06 9.56
CA ASP A 107 -2.81 10.57 10.60
C ASP A 107 -3.76 9.50 10.04
N LEU A 108 -3.74 8.30 10.62
CA LEU A 108 -4.58 7.19 10.20
C LEU A 108 -6.03 7.34 10.64
N VAL A 109 -6.28 7.99 11.79
CA VAL A 109 -7.60 7.98 12.42
C VAL A 109 -8.69 8.55 11.51
N PRO A 110 -8.54 9.75 10.91
CA PRO A 110 -9.58 10.30 10.04
C PRO A 110 -9.80 9.47 8.78
N VAL A 111 -8.75 8.87 8.22
CA VAL A 111 -8.86 8.02 7.01
C VAL A 111 -9.58 6.72 7.34
N LEU A 112 -9.21 6.04 8.43
CA LEU A 112 -9.91 4.82 8.85
C LEU A 112 -11.34 5.09 9.29
N ALA A 113 -11.65 6.28 9.82
CA ALA A 113 -13.02 6.71 10.10
C ALA A 113 -13.86 6.85 8.81
N GLU A 114 -13.28 7.38 7.73
CA GLU A 114 -13.94 7.43 6.43
C GLU A 114 -14.17 6.03 5.85
N PHE A 115 -13.20 5.13 5.98
CA PHE A 115 -13.39 3.73 5.58
C PHE A 115 -14.52 3.05 6.39
N ALA A 116 -14.56 3.27 7.71
CA ALA A 116 -15.65 2.76 8.54
C ALA A 116 -17.01 3.38 8.18
N ARG A 117 -17.05 4.65 7.78
CA ARG A 117 -18.28 5.34 7.36
C ARG A 117 -18.87 4.75 6.09
N VAL A 118 -18.03 4.51 5.07
CA VAL A 118 -18.50 4.03 3.76
C VAL A 118 -18.77 2.53 3.75
N LEU A 119 -18.13 1.75 4.62
CA LEU A 119 -18.36 0.31 4.73
C LEU A 119 -19.74 0.01 5.30
N ARG A 120 -20.38 -1.01 4.75
CA ARG A 120 -21.54 -1.65 5.36
C ARG A 120 -21.13 -2.37 6.64
N PRO A 121 -22.02 -2.51 7.63
CA PRO A 121 -21.79 -3.37 8.78
C PRO A 121 -21.42 -4.79 8.33
N GLY A 122 -20.36 -5.35 8.89
CA GLY A 122 -19.78 -6.63 8.46
C GLY A 122 -18.87 -6.57 7.25
N GLY A 123 -18.71 -5.39 6.63
CA GLY A 123 -17.82 -5.18 5.49
C GLY A 123 -16.33 -5.34 5.81
N SER A 124 -15.52 -5.60 4.81
CA SER A 124 -14.10 -5.89 4.93
C SER A 124 -13.24 -4.69 4.52
N LEU A 125 -12.19 -4.44 5.29
CA LEU A 125 -11.13 -3.49 4.97
C LEU A 125 -9.81 -4.25 4.82
N VAL A 126 -9.21 -4.20 3.62
CA VAL A 126 -7.89 -4.76 3.35
C VAL A 126 -6.92 -3.61 3.15
N VAL A 127 -5.91 -3.55 4.01
CA VAL A 127 -4.86 -2.53 3.96
C VAL A 127 -3.52 -3.21 3.77
N SER A 128 -2.71 -2.73 2.84
CA SER A 128 -1.29 -3.04 2.79
C SER A 128 -0.46 -1.78 2.91
N ASP A 129 0.71 -1.90 3.53
CA ASP A 129 1.64 -0.78 3.66
C ASP A 129 3.09 -1.27 3.76
N ALA A 130 4.06 -0.36 3.59
CA ALA A 130 5.45 -0.68 3.81
C ALA A 130 5.68 -1.08 5.27
N HIS A 131 6.40 -2.19 5.49
CA HIS A 131 6.70 -2.61 6.85
C HIS A 131 7.68 -1.65 7.53
N LEU A 132 7.46 -1.39 8.82
CA LEU A 132 8.28 -0.48 9.63
C LEU A 132 9.79 -0.77 9.50
N LEU A 133 10.20 -2.04 9.56
CA LEU A 133 11.60 -2.42 9.40
C LEU A 133 12.15 -2.05 8.02
N ALA A 134 11.38 -2.25 6.94
CA ALA A 134 11.80 -1.87 5.60
C ALA A 134 11.99 -0.35 5.49
N SER A 135 11.16 0.42 6.18
CA SER A 135 11.25 1.88 6.22
C SER A 135 12.41 2.39 7.08
N TYR A 136 12.69 1.76 8.23
CA TYR A 136 13.83 2.14 9.09
C TYR A 136 15.20 1.82 8.46
N LEU A 137 15.27 0.79 7.64
CA LEU A 137 16.51 0.40 6.95
C LEU A 137 16.77 1.23 5.68
N ARG A 138 15.86 2.11 5.31
CA ARG A 138 15.98 3.03 4.19
C ARG A 138 15.65 4.45 4.65
N PRO A 139 16.31 5.48 4.10
CA PRO A 139 15.91 6.84 4.41
C PRO A 139 14.45 7.05 4.02
N ALA A 140 13.68 7.68 4.91
CA ALA A 140 12.24 7.97 4.81
C ALA A 140 11.83 8.87 3.63
N LEU A 141 12.66 8.92 2.60
CA LEU A 141 12.51 9.83 1.47
C LEU A 141 12.69 9.03 0.18
N ALA A 142 11.57 8.70 -0.45
CA ALA A 142 11.61 8.28 -1.84
C ALA A 142 12.10 9.47 -2.67
N ARG A 143 13.36 9.44 -3.10
CA ARG A 143 13.84 10.38 -4.11
C ARG A 143 13.29 9.95 -5.46
N ARG A 144 12.47 10.78 -6.06
CA ARG A 144 12.01 10.59 -7.43
C ARG A 144 12.39 11.82 -8.24
N PRO A 145 12.84 11.69 -9.50
CA PRO A 145 13.02 12.85 -10.36
C PRO A 145 11.65 13.52 -10.56
N GLY A 146 11.57 14.80 -10.22
CA GLY A 146 10.41 15.63 -10.57
C GLY A 146 10.37 15.91 -12.06
N PRO A 147 9.29 16.52 -12.57
CA PRO A 147 9.14 16.90 -13.98
C PRO A 147 10.25 17.82 -14.48
N ASP A 148 10.88 18.55 -13.57
CA ASP A 148 12.01 19.49 -13.82
C ASP A 148 13.39 18.82 -13.63
N GLY A 149 13.45 17.50 -13.46
CA GLY A 149 14.67 16.74 -13.21
C GLY A 149 15.24 16.90 -11.78
N ARG A 150 14.61 17.70 -10.93
CA ARG A 150 15.02 17.86 -9.54
C ARG A 150 14.49 16.71 -8.68
N PRO A 151 15.22 16.25 -7.66
CA PRO A 151 14.70 15.25 -6.74
C PRO A 151 13.44 15.77 -6.06
N SER A 152 12.32 15.06 -6.21
CA SER A 152 11.11 15.27 -5.41
C SER A 152 11.15 14.32 -4.23
N LEU A 153 10.71 14.82 -3.08
CA LEU A 153 10.63 14.05 -1.84
C LEU A 153 9.16 13.74 -1.57
N LEU A 154 8.84 12.44 -1.43
CA LEU A 154 7.55 12.01 -0.94
C LEU A 154 7.72 11.65 0.54
N ALA A 155 6.96 12.30 1.41
CA ALA A 155 7.00 12.01 2.84
C ALA A 155 6.48 10.57 3.09
N GLU A 156 7.19 9.84 3.93
CA GLU A 156 6.79 8.54 4.45
C GLU A 156 6.72 8.61 5.97
N TYR A 157 5.62 8.12 6.52
CA TYR A 157 5.38 8.12 7.96
C TYR A 157 5.58 6.71 8.50
N HIS A 158 6.67 6.50 9.21
CA HIS A 158 6.95 5.20 9.84
C HIS A 158 5.97 4.93 10.97
N ARG A 159 5.33 3.76 10.92
CA ARG A 159 4.32 3.38 11.90
C ARG A 159 4.58 2.00 12.46
N PRO A 160 4.57 1.85 13.81
CA PRO A 160 4.51 0.53 14.40
C PRO A 160 3.15 -0.13 14.10
N LEU A 161 3.10 -1.46 14.13
CA LEU A 161 1.86 -2.22 13.92
C LEU A 161 0.75 -1.78 14.88
N SER A 162 1.13 -1.41 16.11
CA SER A 162 0.20 -0.89 17.12
C SER A 162 -0.54 0.39 16.70
N ALA A 163 0.04 1.21 15.80
CA ALA A 163 -0.63 2.42 15.32
C ALA A 163 -1.87 2.12 14.47
N TYR A 164 -1.81 1.06 13.65
CA TYR A 164 -2.98 0.61 12.89
C TYR A 164 -4.08 0.10 13.82
N LEU A 165 -3.71 -0.67 14.85
CA LEU A 165 -4.67 -1.18 15.84
C LEU A 165 -5.29 -0.04 16.66
N ALA A 166 -4.47 0.91 17.11
CA ALA A 166 -4.95 2.06 17.87
C ALA A 166 -5.93 2.93 17.07
N ALA A 167 -5.76 3.02 15.76
CA ALA A 167 -6.65 3.77 14.89
C ALA A 167 -7.92 2.97 14.48
N ALA A 168 -7.80 1.65 14.26
CA ALA A 168 -8.89 0.84 13.74
C ALA A 168 -9.88 0.35 14.82
N LEU A 169 -9.36 -0.16 15.95
CA LEU A 169 -10.21 -0.82 16.97
C LEU A 169 -11.28 0.10 17.57
N PRO A 170 -11.01 1.38 17.91
CA PRO A 170 -12.03 2.29 18.42
C PRO A 170 -13.16 2.58 17.43
N LEU A 171 -12.94 2.35 16.13
CA LEU A 171 -13.94 2.53 15.07
C LEU A 171 -14.84 1.31 14.87
N GLY A 172 -14.63 0.22 15.63
CA GLY A 172 -15.39 -1.02 15.53
C GLY A 172 -14.81 -2.02 14.51
N PHE A 173 -13.57 -1.84 14.08
CA PHE A 173 -12.88 -2.83 13.28
C PHE A 173 -12.37 -3.98 14.16
N GLN A 174 -12.55 -5.22 13.69
CA GLN A 174 -11.96 -6.43 14.26
C GLN A 174 -10.85 -6.92 13.34
N VAL A 175 -9.72 -7.31 13.91
CA VAL A 175 -8.64 -7.94 13.14
C VAL A 175 -9.07 -9.35 12.75
N ARG A 176 -9.05 -9.64 11.46
CA ARG A 176 -9.24 -11.00 10.92
C ARG A 176 -7.91 -11.65 10.58
N GLN A 177 -6.99 -10.84 10.05
CA GLN A 177 -5.68 -11.31 9.63
C GLN A 177 -4.67 -10.17 9.68
N CYS A 178 -3.41 -10.50 10.04
CA CYS A 178 -2.25 -9.64 9.87
C CYS A 178 -1.12 -10.49 9.30
N GLU A 179 -0.56 -10.07 8.18
CA GLU A 179 0.57 -10.75 7.55
C GLU A 179 1.72 -9.80 7.31
N GLU A 180 2.91 -10.33 7.48
CA GLU A 180 4.17 -9.62 7.30
C GLU A 180 5.03 -10.39 6.29
N PRO A 181 4.70 -10.30 4.98
CA PRO A 181 5.43 -11.01 3.95
C PRO A 181 6.88 -10.58 3.91
N ARG A 182 7.75 -11.57 3.76
CA ARG A 182 9.19 -11.43 3.91
C ARG A 182 9.90 -11.44 2.57
N ARG A 183 11.04 -10.81 2.54
CA ARG A 183 11.91 -10.84 1.38
C ARG A 183 12.47 -12.26 1.20
N PRO A 184 12.41 -12.82 -0.03
CA PRO A 184 13.09 -14.07 -0.31
C PRO A 184 14.61 -13.91 -0.13
N PRO A 185 15.32 -14.97 0.31
CA PRO A 185 16.78 -14.95 0.41
C PRO A 185 17.40 -14.54 -0.93
N ARG A 186 18.40 -13.65 -0.86
CA ARG A 186 19.15 -13.28 -2.06
C ARG A 186 20.15 -14.39 -2.37
N SER A 187 20.13 -14.88 -3.60
CA SER A 187 21.26 -15.62 -4.15
C SER A 187 22.39 -14.62 -4.37
N LEU A 188 23.35 -14.59 -3.46
CA LEU A 188 24.59 -13.83 -3.68
C LEU A 188 25.42 -14.61 -4.69
N ALA A 189 25.64 -14.02 -5.86
CA ALA A 189 26.67 -14.54 -6.77
C ALA A 189 28.03 -14.41 -6.08
N PRO A 190 28.87 -15.48 -6.07
CA PRO A 190 30.12 -15.50 -5.30
C PRO A 190 31.19 -14.47 -5.73
N ASP A 191 30.95 -13.69 -6.77
CA ASP A 191 31.99 -12.97 -7.51
C ASP A 191 31.78 -11.44 -7.68
N THR A 192 30.88 -10.84 -6.95
CA THR A 192 30.78 -9.38 -6.94
C THR A 192 31.55 -8.80 -5.78
N ALA A 193 32.88 -8.68 -5.96
CA ALA A 193 33.63 -7.75 -5.12
C ALA A 193 33.02 -6.34 -5.30
N PRO A 194 32.69 -5.62 -4.22
CA PRO A 194 32.16 -4.27 -4.36
C PRO A 194 33.20 -3.38 -5.03
N ASP A 195 32.74 -2.57 -5.99
CA ASP A 195 33.54 -1.47 -6.49
C ASP A 195 34.08 -0.63 -5.33
N PRO A 196 35.29 -0.06 -5.43
CA PRO A 196 35.85 0.76 -4.36
C PRO A 196 34.88 1.88 -4.02
N LEU A 197 34.58 1.97 -2.71
CA LEU A 197 33.60 2.89 -2.15
C LEU A 197 33.90 4.34 -2.54
N PRO A 198 32.93 5.11 -3.09
CA PRO A 198 33.09 6.54 -3.25
C PRO A 198 33.37 7.22 -1.90
N ALA A 199 34.23 8.23 -1.87
CA ALA A 199 34.67 8.90 -0.65
C ALA A 199 33.55 9.68 0.10
N ASP A 200 32.35 9.80 -0.53
CA ASP A 200 31.17 10.50 -0.03
C ASP A 200 30.02 9.56 0.37
N MET A 201 30.30 8.28 0.53
CA MET A 201 29.27 7.29 0.84
C MET A 201 28.65 7.50 2.22
N SER A 202 27.35 7.72 2.17
CA SER A 202 26.44 7.51 3.28
C SER A 202 26.51 6.04 3.78
N TRP A 203 26.33 5.85 5.06
CA TRP A 203 26.39 4.64 5.83
C TRP A 203 25.45 3.49 5.36
N GLU A 204 25.30 3.25 4.09
CA GLU A 204 24.52 2.13 3.57
C GLU A 204 25.33 0.85 3.69
N LEU A 205 25.05 0.06 4.74
CA LEU A 205 25.60 -1.28 4.97
C LEU A 205 25.56 -2.17 3.71
N LEU A 206 24.59 -1.92 2.83
CA LEU A 206 24.37 -2.63 1.57
C LEU A 206 25.58 -2.62 0.64
N HIS A 207 26.43 -1.59 0.73
CA HIS A 207 27.60 -1.44 -0.11
C HIS A 207 28.91 -1.89 0.57
N TRP A 208 28.88 -1.99 1.92
CA TRP A 208 30.10 -2.31 2.68
C TRP A 208 30.38 -3.81 2.79
N CYS A 209 29.35 -4.59 2.96
CA CYS A 209 29.45 -6.03 3.11
C CYS A 209 28.15 -6.66 2.57
N PRO A 210 28.14 -7.09 1.29
CA PRO A 210 26.97 -7.72 0.69
C PRO A 210 26.43 -8.90 1.48
N GLU A 211 27.32 -9.71 2.07
CA GLU A 211 26.93 -10.87 2.86
C GLU A 211 26.26 -10.46 4.18
N ALA A 212 26.84 -9.50 4.90
CA ALA A 212 26.24 -9.00 6.15
C ALA A 212 24.92 -8.27 5.89
N SER A 213 24.84 -7.54 4.77
CA SER A 213 23.63 -6.91 4.32
C SER A 213 22.55 -7.90 3.91
N ALA A 214 22.92 -8.96 3.20
CA ALA A 214 22.01 -10.04 2.88
C ALA A 214 21.53 -10.72 4.15
N ALA A 215 22.42 -11.07 5.08
CA ALA A 215 22.07 -11.69 6.35
C ALA A 215 21.14 -10.79 7.22
N ALA A 216 21.32 -9.47 7.17
CA ALA A 216 20.47 -8.53 7.90
C ALA A 216 19.10 -8.29 7.24
N LEU A 217 19.01 -8.40 5.92
CA LEU A 217 17.82 -8.11 5.14
C LEU A 217 17.05 -9.34 4.69
N ASP A 218 17.76 -10.48 4.55
CA ASP A 218 17.14 -11.74 4.21
C ASP A 218 16.13 -12.12 5.30
N ASP A 219 14.99 -12.66 4.86
CA ASP A 219 13.89 -13.00 5.75
C ASP A 219 13.33 -11.81 6.57
N SER A 220 13.68 -10.56 6.22
CA SER A 220 13.05 -9.39 6.86
C SER A 220 11.69 -9.09 6.25
N PRO A 221 10.68 -8.68 7.06
CA PRO A 221 9.39 -8.28 6.55
C PRO A 221 9.51 -7.00 5.69
N VAL A 222 8.81 -6.97 4.57
CA VAL A 222 8.84 -5.87 3.59
C VAL A 222 7.56 -5.07 3.62
N ALA A 223 6.43 -5.73 3.76
CA ALA A 223 5.12 -5.13 3.85
C ALA A 223 4.38 -5.63 5.10
N VAL A 224 3.40 -4.88 5.54
CA VAL A 224 2.38 -5.32 6.48
C VAL A 224 1.04 -5.30 5.77
N ILE A 225 0.25 -6.36 5.94
CA ILE A 225 -1.06 -6.51 5.32
C ILE A 225 -2.07 -6.84 6.39
N TRP A 226 -3.09 -6.01 6.47
CA TRP A 226 -4.19 -6.15 7.41
C TRP A 226 -5.46 -6.52 6.69
N HIS A 227 -6.19 -7.48 7.21
CA HIS A 227 -7.61 -7.66 6.95
C HIS A 227 -8.36 -7.34 8.23
N PHE A 228 -9.16 -6.30 8.19
CA PHE A 228 -10.11 -5.93 9.22
C PHE A 228 -11.53 -6.18 8.73
N GLN A 229 -12.43 -6.44 9.67
CA GLN A 229 -13.86 -6.48 9.41
C GLN A 229 -14.57 -5.50 10.33
N LEU A 230 -15.44 -4.68 9.78
CA LEU A 230 -16.25 -3.75 10.55
C LEU A 230 -17.34 -4.54 11.30
N ASP A 231 -17.55 -4.24 12.57
CA ASP A 231 -18.61 -4.91 13.36
C ASP A 231 -19.99 -4.81 12.69
N GLY A 232 -20.72 -5.92 12.69
CA GLY A 232 -22.07 -6.00 12.13
C GLY A 232 -23.12 -5.26 12.96
N VAL A 233 -22.80 -4.93 14.22
CA VAL A 233 -23.68 -4.20 15.12
C VAL A 233 -22.95 -2.96 15.63
N ARG A 234 -23.29 -1.79 15.14
CA ARG A 234 -23.01 -0.57 15.90
C ARG A 234 -24.04 -0.56 17.05
N ASN A 235 -23.58 -0.84 18.26
CA ASN A 235 -24.35 -0.48 19.44
C ASN A 235 -24.57 1.04 19.38
N GLY A 236 -25.85 1.44 19.19
CA GLY A 236 -26.30 2.81 19.27
C GLY A 236 -26.30 3.33 20.72
#